data_312dacabb42ebb7f35d8936dd4a48204
#
_entry.id   312dacabb42ebb7f35d8936dd4a48204
#
_cell.length_a   1.000
_cell.length_b   1.000
_cell.length_c   1.000
_cell.angle_alpha   90.00
_cell.angle_beta   90.00
_cell.angle_gamma   90.00
#
_symmetry.space_group_name_H-M   'P 1'
#
loop_
_entity.id
_entity.type
_entity.pdbx_description
1 polymer ?
#
loop_
_entity_poly.entity_id
_entity_poly.type
_entity_poly.pdbx_seq_one_letter_code
_entity_poly.pdbx_strand_id
1 'polypeptide(L)'
;IGVVLEATPVVDPDKYTIQLQLRPQVNEFVGYDTSFNYDMVIEGETVEAKAQMPIISSRTVETNVTIWDGETVVLGGMIREHVNAFDDKIPVLGDVPLVGGLFRSKAEKNEKVNLLIFVTARLVNPSGRPLRATQQLRGLPDFGR
;
A
#
# COMPACT_ATOMS: atom_id res chain seq x y z
N ILE A 1 4.00 9.65 -3.15
CA ILE A 1 4.21 8.59 -2.16
C ILE A 1 2.87 8.36 -1.47
N GLY A 2 2.43 7.10 -1.41
CA GLY A 2 1.14 6.72 -0.84
C GLY A 2 0.44 5.63 -1.63
N VAL A 3 -0.85 5.45 -1.32
CA VAL A 3 -1.71 4.47 -1.98
C VAL A 3 -2.61 5.18 -2.98
N VAL A 4 -2.66 4.64 -4.19
CA VAL A 4 -3.57 5.07 -5.26
C VAL A 4 -4.44 3.89 -5.64
N LEU A 5 -5.73 4.12 -5.79
CA LEU A 5 -6.66 3.13 -6.31
C LEU A 5 -7.34 3.69 -7.57
N GLU A 6 -7.09 3.04 -8.69
CA GLU A 6 -7.83 3.26 -9.91
C GLU A 6 -8.94 2.20 -10.01
N ALA A 7 -10.17 2.64 -10.21
CA ALA A 7 -11.32 1.77 -10.28
C ALA A 7 -12.19 2.16 -11.47
N THR A 8 -12.49 1.19 -12.33
CA THR A 8 -13.40 1.35 -13.46
C THR A 8 -14.62 0.44 -13.27
N PRO A 9 -15.76 0.98 -12.80
CA PRO A 9 -16.98 0.21 -12.62
C PRO A 9 -17.78 0.10 -13.92
N VAL A 10 -18.36 -1.05 -14.14
CA VAL A 10 -19.37 -1.30 -15.17
C VAL A 10 -20.57 -1.97 -14.53
N VAL A 11 -21.74 -1.39 -14.70
CA VAL A 11 -23.00 -1.96 -14.16
C VAL A 11 -23.61 -2.87 -15.20
N ASP A 12 -23.91 -4.09 -14.81
CA ASP A 12 -24.57 -5.06 -15.68
C ASP A 12 -26.07 -4.68 -15.91
N PRO A 13 -26.66 -5.15 -17.01
CA PRO A 13 -28.08 -4.86 -17.35
C PRO A 13 -29.09 -5.34 -16.30
N ASP A 14 -28.71 -6.28 -15.43
CA ASP A 14 -29.51 -6.77 -14.31
C ASP A 14 -29.71 -5.72 -13.20
N LYS A 15 -28.91 -4.64 -13.21
CA LYS A 15 -28.88 -3.55 -12.21
C LYS A 15 -28.59 -4.00 -10.79
N TYR A 16 -28.00 -5.16 -10.61
CA TYR A 16 -27.60 -5.71 -9.30
C TYR A 16 -26.12 -6.05 -9.25
N THR A 17 -25.54 -6.35 -10.40
CA THR A 17 -24.16 -6.81 -10.53
C THR A 17 -23.29 -5.69 -11.05
N ILE A 18 -22.14 -5.51 -10.41
CA ILE A 18 -21.13 -4.50 -10.73
C ILE A 18 -19.84 -5.21 -11.06
N GLN A 19 -19.37 -5.03 -12.28
CA GLN A 19 -18.03 -5.46 -12.68
C GLN A 19 -17.05 -4.32 -12.38
N LEU A 20 -15.99 -4.64 -11.65
CA LEU A 20 -14.97 -3.68 -11.26
C LEU A 20 -13.63 -4.11 -11.83
N GLN A 21 -13.03 -3.26 -12.63
CA GLN A 21 -11.62 -3.35 -12.94
C GLN A 21 -10.87 -2.46 -11.95
N LEU A 22 -9.98 -3.06 -11.17
CA LEU A 22 -9.32 -2.42 -10.05
C LEU A 22 -7.81 -2.52 -10.21
N ARG A 23 -7.14 -1.38 -9.99
CA ARG A 23 -5.69 -1.27 -10.08
C ARG A 23 -5.15 -0.49 -8.88
N PRO A 24 -5.06 -1.14 -7.71
CA PRO A 24 -4.39 -0.56 -6.56
C PRO A 24 -2.87 -0.47 -6.80
N GLN A 25 -2.30 0.66 -6.42
CA GLN A 25 -0.88 0.92 -6.49
C GLN A 25 -0.39 1.50 -5.17
N VAL A 26 0.69 0.94 -4.64
CA VAL A 26 1.35 1.43 -3.43
C VAL A 26 2.74 1.92 -3.81
N ASN A 27 3.00 3.20 -3.54
CA ASN A 27 4.29 3.84 -3.78
C ASN A 27 4.93 4.18 -2.44
N GLU A 28 6.05 3.56 -2.15
CA GLU A 28 6.80 3.69 -0.91
C GLU A 28 8.17 4.31 -1.18
N PHE A 29 8.52 5.32 -0.41
CA PHE A 29 9.85 5.91 -0.47
C PHE A 29 10.85 5.00 0.24
N VAL A 30 11.90 4.61 -0.44
CA VAL A 30 12.94 3.72 0.10
C VAL A 30 14.14 4.52 0.60
N GLY A 31 14.52 5.57 -0.12
CA GLY A 31 15.70 6.37 0.19
C GLY A 31 16.13 7.25 -0.98
N TYR A 32 17.33 7.77 -0.89
CA TYR A 32 17.96 8.52 -1.95
C TYR A 32 19.15 7.74 -2.52
N ASP A 33 19.25 7.70 -3.85
CA ASP A 33 20.47 7.30 -4.53
C ASP A 33 21.41 8.51 -4.60
N THR A 34 22.59 8.36 -4.03
CA THR A 34 23.65 9.37 -4.00
C THR A 34 24.80 9.04 -4.95
N SER A 35 24.64 8.03 -5.80
CA SER A 35 25.69 7.57 -6.71
C SER A 35 25.88 8.50 -7.90
N PHE A 36 24.96 9.42 -8.15
CA PHE A 36 25.04 10.36 -9.25
C PHE A 36 25.85 11.60 -8.83
N ASN A 37 27.09 11.66 -9.29
CA ASN A 37 27.92 12.85 -9.22
C ASN A 37 27.91 13.49 -10.62
N TYR A 38 27.78 14.79 -10.68
CA TYR A 38 27.99 15.55 -11.90
C TYR A 38 28.88 16.74 -11.61
N ASP A 39 29.74 17.02 -12.56
CA ASP A 39 30.65 18.17 -12.49
C ASP A 39 29.92 19.42 -13.00
N MET A 40 29.81 20.41 -12.16
CA MET A 40 29.25 21.71 -12.50
C MET A 40 30.40 22.73 -12.60
N VAL A 41 30.50 23.44 -13.70
CA VAL A 41 31.48 24.50 -13.85
C VAL A 41 30.86 25.83 -13.44
N ILE A 42 31.34 26.39 -12.34
CA ILE A 42 30.91 27.69 -11.82
C ILE A 42 32.13 28.62 -11.84
N GLU A 43 32.03 29.73 -12.59
CA GLU A 43 33.10 30.74 -12.72
C GLU A 43 34.44 30.18 -13.16
N GLY A 44 34.45 29.05 -13.91
CA GLY A 44 35.68 28.42 -14.42
C GLY A 44 36.29 27.38 -13.48
N GLU A 45 35.72 27.16 -12.31
CA GLU A 45 36.08 26.07 -11.42
C GLU A 45 35.09 24.90 -11.55
N THR A 46 35.63 23.69 -11.58
CA THR A 46 34.82 22.47 -11.59
C THR A 46 34.47 22.10 -10.15
N VAL A 47 33.20 22.17 -9.82
CA VAL A 47 32.65 21.77 -8.51
C VAL A 47 31.88 20.47 -8.67
N GLU A 48 32.26 19.45 -7.92
CA GLU A 48 31.49 18.20 -7.84
C GLU A 48 30.15 18.46 -7.13
N ALA A 49 29.06 18.31 -7.84
CA ALA A 49 27.72 18.36 -7.28
C ALA A 49 27.15 16.94 -7.17
N LYS A 50 26.57 16.63 -6.00
CA LYS A 50 25.90 15.35 -5.74
C LYS A 50 24.41 15.50 -5.95
N ALA A 51 23.87 14.80 -6.93
CA ALA A 51 22.44 14.69 -7.11
C ALA A 51 21.87 13.59 -6.23
N GLN A 52 20.83 13.91 -5.48
CA GLN A 52 20.07 12.93 -4.71
C GLN A 52 18.81 12.56 -5.49
N MET A 53 18.76 11.33 -6.01
CA MET A 53 17.59 10.83 -6.71
C MET A 53 16.74 9.99 -5.77
N PRO A 54 15.43 10.26 -5.61
CA PRO A 54 14.58 9.44 -4.76
C PRO A 54 14.37 8.05 -5.35
N ILE A 55 14.59 7.03 -4.53
CA ILE A 55 14.25 5.64 -4.85
C ILE A 55 12.84 5.37 -4.35
N ILE A 56 11.96 5.01 -5.26
CA ILE A 56 10.56 4.70 -4.97
C ILE A 56 10.31 3.23 -5.30
N SER A 57 9.85 2.48 -4.31
CA SER A 57 9.32 1.13 -4.52
C SER A 57 7.85 1.23 -4.90
N SER A 58 7.49 0.76 -6.09
CA SER A 58 6.10 0.74 -6.56
C SER A 58 5.60 -0.70 -6.66
N ARG A 59 4.43 -0.95 -6.10
CA ARG A 59 3.73 -2.22 -6.19
C ARG A 59 2.35 -1.98 -6.75
N THR A 60 2.04 -2.68 -7.84
CA THR A 60 0.76 -2.56 -8.54
C THR A 60 0.13 -3.94 -8.62
N VAL A 61 -1.15 -4.02 -8.32
CA VAL A 61 -1.98 -5.20 -8.53
C VAL A 61 -3.05 -4.82 -9.53
N GLU A 62 -3.36 -5.71 -10.47
CA GLU A 62 -4.46 -5.53 -11.41
C GLU A 62 -5.42 -6.71 -11.25
N THR A 63 -6.69 -6.41 -11.05
CA THR A 63 -7.69 -7.45 -10.85
C THR A 63 -9.06 -7.01 -11.36
N ASN A 64 -9.81 -7.99 -11.86
CA ASN A 64 -11.20 -7.83 -12.27
C ASN A 64 -12.07 -8.65 -11.32
N VAL A 65 -13.06 -8.01 -10.73
CA VAL A 65 -14.00 -8.66 -9.82
C VAL A 65 -15.42 -8.28 -10.16
N THR A 66 -16.33 -9.22 -9.95
CA THR A 66 -17.77 -9.01 -10.10
C THR A 66 -18.40 -9.15 -8.72
N ILE A 67 -19.10 -8.12 -8.29
CA ILE A 67 -19.74 -8.07 -6.97
C ILE A 67 -21.18 -7.64 -7.09
N TRP A 68 -21.98 -7.97 -6.10
CA TRP A 68 -23.36 -7.47 -6.02
C TRP A 68 -23.39 -6.11 -5.35
N ASP A 69 -24.47 -5.37 -5.62
CA ASP A 69 -24.68 -4.04 -5.05
C ASP A 69 -24.66 -4.07 -3.52
N GLY A 70 -23.72 -3.33 -2.94
CA GLY A 70 -23.51 -3.20 -1.50
C GLY A 70 -22.61 -4.25 -0.88
N GLU A 71 -22.08 -5.20 -1.64
CA GLU A 71 -21.14 -6.19 -1.13
C GLU A 71 -19.71 -5.67 -1.06
N THR A 72 -18.93 -6.30 -0.19
CA THR A 72 -17.50 -6.01 -0.01
C THR A 72 -16.69 -7.21 -0.44
N VAL A 73 -15.70 -6.97 -1.27
CA VAL A 73 -14.74 -7.98 -1.71
C VAL A 73 -13.34 -7.65 -1.18
N VAL A 74 -12.61 -8.69 -0.82
CA VAL A 74 -11.19 -8.61 -0.50
C VAL A 74 -10.41 -8.84 -1.80
N LEU A 75 -9.65 -7.84 -2.23
CA LEU A 75 -8.84 -7.93 -3.45
C LEU A 75 -7.55 -8.71 -3.24
N GLY A 76 -7.09 -8.74 -2.01
CA GLY A 76 -5.84 -9.36 -1.64
C GLY A 76 -5.09 -8.57 -0.58
N GLY A 77 -3.90 -9.02 -0.30
CA GLY A 77 -3.03 -8.36 0.67
C GLY A 77 -1.56 -8.52 0.32
N MET A 78 -0.76 -7.67 0.92
CA MET A 78 0.69 -7.73 0.86
C MET A 78 1.24 -7.85 2.26
N ILE A 79 2.15 -8.78 2.46
CA ILE A 79 2.90 -8.93 3.70
C ILE A 79 4.35 -8.55 3.39
N ARG A 80 4.87 -7.63 4.18
CA ARG A 80 6.29 -7.30 4.18
C ARG A 80 6.85 -7.62 5.55
N GLU A 81 7.91 -8.39 5.56
CA GLU A 81 8.67 -8.69 6.76
C GLU A 81 10.09 -8.18 6.57
N HIS A 82 10.54 -7.36 7.50
CA HIS A 82 11.90 -6.86 7.53
C HIS A 82 12.53 -7.25 8.86
N VAL A 83 13.53 -8.11 8.78
CA VAL A 83 14.28 -8.58 9.95
C VAL A 83 15.62 -7.88 9.95
N ASN A 84 15.85 -7.02 10.95
CA ASN A 84 17.13 -6.42 11.21
C ASN A 84 17.77 -7.15 12.40
N ALA A 85 18.82 -7.91 12.14
CA ALA A 85 19.64 -8.51 13.19
C ALA A 85 20.86 -7.61 13.44
N PHE A 86 20.99 -7.15 14.67
CA PHE A 86 22.16 -6.43 15.15
C PHE A 86 22.97 -7.35 16.05
N ASP A 87 24.21 -7.61 15.68
CA ASP A 87 25.16 -8.40 16.46
C ASP A 87 26.31 -7.49 16.85
N ASP A 88 26.18 -6.85 18.01
CA ASP A 88 27.22 -5.99 18.58
C ASP A 88 28.15 -6.82 19.45
N LYS A 89 29.43 -6.84 19.08
CA LYS A 89 30.47 -7.58 19.74
C LYS A 89 31.62 -6.62 20.09
N ILE A 90 32.04 -6.61 21.35
CA ILE A 90 33.27 -5.91 21.74
C ILE A 90 34.46 -6.73 21.23
N PRO A 91 35.31 -6.17 20.35
CA PRO A 91 36.47 -6.88 19.84
C PRO A 91 37.38 -7.31 20.99
N VAL A 92 37.94 -8.51 20.88
CA VAL A 92 38.82 -9.15 21.89
C VAL A 92 38.06 -9.73 23.10
N LEU A 93 37.21 -8.98 23.79
CA LEU A 93 36.47 -9.46 24.96
C LEU A 93 35.33 -10.38 24.64
N GLY A 94 34.71 -10.19 23.48
CA GLY A 94 33.62 -11.07 22.99
C GLY A 94 34.07 -12.48 22.55
N ASP A 95 35.40 -12.71 22.39
CA ASP A 95 35.93 -14.01 21.92
C ASP A 95 36.52 -14.85 23.07
N VAL A 96 36.47 -14.34 24.29
CA VAL A 96 37.00 -15.05 25.46
C VAL A 96 36.07 -16.23 25.83
N PRO A 97 36.55 -17.48 25.86
CA PRO A 97 35.76 -18.61 26.32
C PRO A 97 35.31 -18.41 27.77
N LEU A 98 34.05 -18.79 28.09
CA LEU A 98 33.35 -18.68 29.38
C LEU A 98 32.76 -17.30 29.69
N VAL A 99 33.36 -16.17 29.33
CA VAL A 99 32.89 -14.82 29.68
C VAL A 99 32.45 -13.99 28.46
N GLY A 100 32.81 -14.42 27.25
CA GLY A 100 32.51 -13.68 26.01
C GLY A 100 30.99 -13.43 25.76
N GLY A 101 30.13 -14.26 26.34
CA GLY A 101 28.67 -14.05 26.27
C GLY A 101 28.15 -12.80 26.97
N LEU A 102 28.89 -12.30 27.99
CA LEU A 102 28.55 -11.06 28.70
C LEU A 102 28.91 -9.79 27.90
N PHE A 103 29.76 -9.93 26.87
CA PHE A 103 30.28 -8.86 26.02
C PHE A 103 29.70 -8.92 24.57
N ARG A 104 28.64 -9.69 24.40
CA ARG A 104 27.89 -9.75 23.15
C ARG A 104 26.45 -9.31 23.39
N SER A 105 25.97 -8.38 22.59
CA SER A 105 24.58 -7.99 22.56
C SER A 105 23.99 -8.40 21.21
N LYS A 106 22.96 -9.23 21.23
CA LYS A 106 22.18 -9.59 20.05
C LYS A 106 20.81 -8.93 20.17
N ALA A 107 20.50 -8.06 19.23
CA ALA A 107 19.19 -7.46 19.12
C ALA A 107 18.61 -7.83 17.76
N GLU A 108 17.42 -8.43 17.76
CA GLU A 108 16.66 -8.74 16.57
C GLU A 108 15.41 -7.87 16.55
N LYS A 109 15.30 -7.03 15.53
CA LYS A 109 14.12 -6.21 15.29
C LYS A 109 13.38 -6.77 14.09
N ASN A 110 12.21 -7.32 14.33
CA ASN A 110 11.31 -7.81 13.29
C ASN A 110 10.19 -6.78 13.08
N GLU A 111 10.10 -6.24 11.87
CA GLU A 111 9.06 -5.32 11.45
C GLU A 111 8.19 -6.00 10.39
N LYS A 112 6.90 -6.22 10.73
CA LYS A 112 5.90 -6.79 9.82
C LYS A 112 4.88 -5.71 9.46
N VAL A 113 4.74 -5.46 8.17
CA VAL A 113 3.71 -4.58 7.63
C VAL A 113 2.76 -5.39 6.78
N ASN A 114 1.48 -5.37 7.15
CA ASN A 114 0.41 -6.05 6.43
C ASN A 114 -0.50 -4.99 5.81
N LEU A 115 -0.73 -5.10 4.51
CA LEU A 115 -1.71 -4.29 3.79
C LEU A 115 -2.80 -5.22 3.26
N LEU A 116 -4.05 -4.96 3.64
CA LEU A 116 -5.23 -5.62 3.09
C LEU A 116 -6.08 -4.59 2.36
N ILE A 117 -6.57 -4.95 1.18
CA ILE A 117 -7.37 -4.06 0.33
C ILE A 117 -8.78 -4.62 0.24
N PHE A 118 -9.74 -3.85 0.75
CA PHE A 118 -11.17 -4.13 0.66
C PHE A 118 -11.83 -3.11 -0.25
N VAL A 119 -12.76 -3.55 -1.08
CA VAL A 119 -13.56 -2.67 -1.92
C VAL A 119 -15.03 -2.99 -1.75
N THR A 120 -15.82 -1.94 -1.53
CA THR A 120 -17.28 -1.99 -1.49
C THR A 120 -17.82 -1.10 -2.59
N ALA A 121 -18.66 -1.62 -3.47
CA ALA A 121 -19.33 -0.83 -4.47
C ALA A 121 -20.84 -0.79 -4.21
N ARG A 122 -21.45 0.37 -4.48
CA ARG A 122 -22.89 0.59 -4.33
C ARG A 122 -23.44 1.34 -5.53
N LEU A 123 -24.60 0.91 -5.97
CA LEU A 123 -25.36 1.61 -7.00
C LEU A 123 -26.11 2.80 -6.37
N VAL A 124 -25.92 3.96 -6.96
CA VAL A 124 -26.60 5.19 -6.54
C VAL A 124 -27.37 5.78 -7.73
N ASN A 125 -28.48 6.43 -7.44
CA ASN A 125 -29.22 7.21 -8.44
C ASN A 125 -28.52 8.56 -8.68
N PRO A 126 -28.92 9.34 -9.70
CA PRO A 126 -28.34 10.67 -9.96
C PRO A 126 -28.43 11.65 -8.80
N SER A 127 -29.34 11.43 -7.83
CA SER A 127 -29.46 12.23 -6.62
C SER A 127 -28.59 11.73 -5.45
N GLY A 128 -27.73 10.70 -5.70
CA GLY A 128 -26.82 10.19 -4.68
C GLY A 128 -27.44 9.20 -3.68
N ARG A 129 -28.69 8.79 -3.87
CA ARG A 129 -29.37 7.83 -2.99
C ARG A 129 -29.11 6.40 -3.47
N PRO A 130 -28.89 5.44 -2.55
CA PRO A 130 -28.75 4.03 -2.90
C PRO A 130 -30.01 3.51 -3.62
N LEU A 131 -29.85 2.79 -4.73
CA LEU A 131 -30.98 2.25 -5.52
C LEU A 131 -31.82 1.27 -4.71
N ARG A 132 -31.21 0.45 -3.86
CA ARG A 132 -31.89 -0.50 -2.98
C ARG A 132 -32.83 0.16 -1.95
N ALA A 133 -32.45 1.29 -1.39
CA ALA A 133 -33.29 2.02 -0.45
C ALA A 133 -34.59 2.52 -1.12
N THR A 134 -34.52 2.84 -2.41
CA THR A 134 -35.69 3.30 -3.18
C THR A 134 -36.65 2.16 -3.49
N GLN A 135 -36.16 0.95 -3.69
CA GLN A 135 -37.02 -0.23 -3.93
C GLN A 135 -37.73 -0.71 -2.67
N GLN A 136 -37.07 -0.68 -1.52
CA GLN A 136 -37.72 -1.04 -0.23
C GLN A 136 -38.85 -0.10 0.11
N LEU A 137 -38.73 1.20 -0.16
CA LEU A 137 -39.79 2.18 0.07
C LEU A 137 -40.97 2.05 -0.90
N ARG A 138 -40.73 1.50 -2.09
CA ARG A 138 -41.78 1.32 -3.11
C ARG A 138 -42.63 0.07 -2.91
N GLY A 139 -42.14 -0.88 -2.08
CA GLY A 139 -42.85 -2.11 -1.72
C GLY A 139 -43.63 -2.05 -0.41
N LEU A 140 -43.59 -0.93 0.30
CA LEU A 140 -44.43 -0.74 1.48
C LEU A 140 -45.87 -0.44 1.02
N PRO A 141 -46.87 -1.19 1.50
CA PRO A 141 -48.25 -0.86 1.21
C PRO A 141 -48.56 0.52 1.79
N ASP A 142 -49.17 1.35 0.95
CA ASP A 142 -49.65 2.68 1.36
C ASP A 142 -50.76 2.48 2.39
N PHE A 143 -50.40 2.62 3.66
CA PHE A 143 -51.38 2.72 4.74
C PHE A 143 -52.01 4.11 4.66
N GLY A 144 -52.95 4.26 3.67
CA GLY A 144 -53.73 5.48 3.49
C GLY A 144 -54.36 5.95 4.80
N ARG A 145 -54.22 7.23 5.04
CA ARG A 145 -54.99 8.00 6.01
C ARG A 145 -56.46 7.95 5.73
#